data_f874c09d52a5155d2a7c7cd909d1b5ce
#
_entry.id   f874c09d52a5155d2a7c7cd909d1b5ce
#
_cell.length_a   1.000
_cell.length_b   1.000
_cell.length_c   1.000
_cell.angle_alpha   90.00
_cell.angle_beta   90.00
_cell.angle_gamma   90.00
#
_symmetry.space_group_name_H-M   'P 1'
#
loop_
_entity.id
_entity.type
_entity.pdbx_description
1 polymer ?
#
loop_
_entity_poly.entity_id
_entity_poly.type
_entity_poly.pdbx_seq_one_letter_code
_entity_poly.pdbx_strand_id
1 'polypeptide(L)'
;KGTCTNPYGWTKWMLEQILTDIQKADPEWNVILLRYFNPIGAHKSGMIGEDPKGIPNNLLPYVAQVAIGKLECLGVFGDDYDTPDGTGVRDYIHVVDLARGHVKAIQKLADKEGVSIYNLGTGNGYSVLQVVHAFEKACGHPIKYQIKPRRPGDIAKCYCAPEKAKKELGWEAEYGIEDMCADSWRWQSQN
;
A
#
# COMPACT_ATOMS: atom_id res chain seq x y z
N LYS A 1 -5.01 -9.13 -16.33
CA LYS A 1 -3.57 -8.80 -16.37
C LYS A 1 -3.39 -7.56 -17.24
N GLY A 2 -3.09 -6.43 -16.64
CA GLY A 2 -2.86 -5.17 -17.33
C GLY A 2 -1.47 -5.10 -17.98
N THR A 3 -1.19 -4.01 -18.68
CA THR A 3 0.12 -3.69 -19.24
C THR A 3 0.94 -2.95 -18.19
N CYS A 4 2.21 -3.36 -17.97
CA CYS A 4 3.11 -2.62 -17.11
C CYS A 4 3.46 -1.28 -17.76
N THR A 5 3.38 -0.18 -16.98
CA THR A 5 3.58 1.20 -17.48
C THR A 5 4.97 1.76 -17.17
N ASN A 6 5.78 1.04 -16.39
CA ASN A 6 7.11 1.48 -15.97
C ASN A 6 8.05 0.29 -15.69
N PRO A 7 9.39 0.52 -15.62
CA PRO A 7 10.38 -0.53 -15.39
C PRO A 7 10.17 -1.30 -14.08
N TYR A 8 9.75 -0.64 -13.00
CA TYR A 8 9.47 -1.31 -11.72
C TYR A 8 8.34 -2.34 -11.86
N GLY A 9 7.24 -1.97 -12.51
CA GLY A 9 6.14 -2.90 -12.79
C GLY A 9 6.60 -4.12 -13.59
N TRP A 10 7.47 -3.92 -14.60
CA TRP A 10 8.05 -5.01 -15.37
C TRP A 10 8.90 -5.94 -14.52
N THR A 11 9.73 -5.43 -13.60
CA THR A 11 10.53 -6.31 -12.72
C THR A 11 9.64 -7.19 -11.84
N LYS A 12 8.54 -6.65 -11.31
CA LYS A 12 7.58 -7.42 -10.51
C LYS A 12 6.89 -8.51 -11.35
N TRP A 13 6.46 -8.16 -12.56
CA TRP A 13 5.85 -9.13 -13.47
C TRP A 13 6.83 -10.24 -13.89
N MET A 14 8.07 -9.90 -14.19
CA MET A 14 9.12 -10.88 -14.52
C MET A 14 9.36 -11.86 -13.36
N LEU A 15 9.39 -11.39 -12.11
CA LEU A 15 9.51 -12.26 -10.94
C LEU A 15 8.33 -13.22 -10.82
N GLU A 16 7.09 -12.78 -11.05
CA GLU A 16 5.93 -13.67 -11.07
C GLU A 16 6.07 -14.76 -12.14
N GLN A 17 6.56 -14.40 -13.33
CA GLN A 17 6.77 -15.36 -14.43
C GLN A 17 7.88 -16.34 -14.09
N ILE A 18 9.03 -15.89 -13.60
CA ILE A 18 10.16 -16.73 -13.20
C ILE A 18 9.72 -17.76 -12.14
N LEU A 19 9.03 -17.32 -11.09
CA LEU A 19 8.57 -18.19 -10.02
C LEU A 19 7.53 -19.22 -10.53
N THR A 20 6.67 -18.80 -11.44
CA THR A 20 5.71 -19.71 -12.09
C THR A 20 6.41 -20.78 -12.94
N ASP A 21 7.45 -20.41 -13.66
CA ASP A 21 8.18 -21.35 -14.52
C ASP A 21 9.10 -22.28 -13.70
N ILE A 22 9.65 -21.82 -12.57
CA ILE A 22 10.35 -22.68 -11.60
C ILE A 22 9.40 -23.77 -11.08
N GLN A 23 8.21 -23.40 -10.66
CA GLN A 23 7.23 -24.37 -10.16
C GLN A 23 6.79 -25.38 -11.23
N LYS A 24 6.65 -24.93 -12.50
CA LYS A 24 6.35 -25.85 -13.60
C LYS A 24 7.48 -26.84 -13.89
N ALA A 25 8.74 -26.39 -13.76
CA ALA A 25 9.92 -27.22 -13.97
C ALA A 25 10.14 -28.24 -12.85
N ASP A 26 9.76 -27.88 -11.64
CA ASP A 26 9.85 -28.72 -10.44
C ASP A 26 8.53 -28.59 -9.63
N PRO A 27 7.59 -29.55 -9.77
CA PRO A 27 6.31 -29.52 -9.07
C PRO A 27 6.38 -29.68 -7.55
N GLU A 28 7.54 -29.97 -6.95
CA GLU A 28 7.70 -29.99 -5.51
C GLU A 28 7.67 -28.57 -4.90
N TRP A 29 7.91 -27.54 -5.70
CA TRP A 29 7.79 -26.16 -5.29
C TRP A 29 6.32 -25.75 -5.07
N ASN A 30 6.07 -25.05 -3.97
CA ASN A 30 4.81 -24.36 -3.72
C ASN A 30 5.07 -22.88 -3.66
N VAL A 31 4.38 -22.11 -4.48
CA VAL A 31 4.60 -20.68 -4.65
C VAL A 31 3.32 -19.90 -4.38
N ILE A 32 3.38 -18.96 -3.45
CA ILE A 32 2.31 -17.99 -3.27
C ILE A 32 2.82 -16.59 -3.63
N LEU A 33 2.20 -15.99 -4.63
CA LEU A 33 2.49 -14.64 -5.09
C LEU A 33 1.52 -13.67 -4.41
N LEU A 34 2.04 -12.81 -3.54
CA LEU A 34 1.26 -11.79 -2.84
C LEU A 34 1.46 -10.45 -3.51
N ARG A 35 0.40 -9.89 -4.10
CA ARG A 35 0.39 -8.57 -4.71
C ARG A 35 -0.11 -7.55 -3.71
N TYR A 36 0.81 -6.78 -3.13
CA TYR A 36 0.46 -5.71 -2.19
C TYR A 36 -0.03 -4.49 -2.93
N PHE A 37 -1.05 -3.86 -2.37
CA PHE A 37 -1.39 -2.49 -2.71
C PHE A 37 -0.52 -1.54 -1.90
N ASN A 38 -0.95 -0.36 -1.53
CA ASN A 38 -0.08 0.64 -0.89
C ASN A 38 -0.02 0.41 0.64
N PRO A 39 0.99 -0.29 1.19
CA PRO A 39 1.09 -0.47 2.64
C PRO A 39 1.43 0.85 3.32
N ILE A 40 0.67 1.17 4.36
CA ILE A 40 0.83 2.33 5.22
C ILE A 40 0.49 1.96 6.66
N GLY A 41 0.61 2.91 7.58
CA GLY A 41 0.39 2.62 8.99
C GLY A 41 1.66 2.21 9.71
N ALA A 42 1.52 1.97 10.99
CA ALA A 42 2.56 1.50 11.89
C ALA A 42 1.95 0.52 12.90
N HIS A 43 2.78 -0.14 13.70
CA HIS A 43 2.23 -0.95 14.78
C HIS A 43 1.65 -0.07 15.88
N LYS A 44 0.48 -0.44 16.40
CA LYS A 44 -0.26 0.32 17.42
C LYS A 44 0.52 0.62 18.71
N SER A 45 1.63 -0.09 18.96
CA SER A 45 2.50 0.18 20.11
C SER A 45 3.33 1.47 19.96
N GLY A 46 3.46 2.04 18.75
CA GLY A 46 4.37 3.14 18.46
C GLY A 46 5.87 2.76 18.47
N MET A 47 6.20 1.45 18.56
CA MET A 47 7.59 0.98 18.59
C MET A 47 8.12 0.52 17.23
N ILE A 48 7.24 0.27 16.26
CA ILE A 48 7.57 -0.19 14.91
C ILE A 48 6.84 0.70 13.92
N GLY A 49 7.59 1.31 13.01
CA GLY A 49 7.07 2.18 11.97
C GLY A 49 8.07 2.36 10.83
N GLU A 50 7.80 3.28 9.91
CA GLU A 50 8.61 3.53 8.73
C GLU A 50 9.47 4.77 8.92
N ASP A 51 10.80 4.61 8.88
CA ASP A 51 11.80 5.70 8.95
C ASP A 51 12.70 5.69 7.70
N PRO A 52 12.24 6.21 6.57
CA PRO A 52 13.02 6.24 5.35
C PRO A 52 14.24 7.17 5.49
N LYS A 53 15.40 6.70 5.04
CA LYS A 53 16.60 7.54 4.96
C LYS A 53 16.45 8.54 3.80
N GLY A 54 16.55 9.83 4.13
CA GLY A 54 16.35 10.93 3.17
C GLY A 54 14.88 11.31 2.94
N ILE A 55 14.60 11.89 1.78
CA ILE A 55 13.25 12.35 1.42
C ILE A 55 12.38 11.12 1.07
N PRO A 56 11.23 10.92 1.73
CA PRO A 56 10.35 9.80 1.44
C PRO A 56 9.79 9.83 0.02
N ASN A 57 9.73 8.66 -0.63
CA ASN A 57 9.07 8.50 -1.92
C ASN A 57 7.58 8.14 -1.80
N ASN A 58 7.19 7.57 -0.66
CA ASN A 58 5.81 7.15 -0.37
C ASN A 58 5.02 8.30 0.26
N LEU A 59 3.70 8.32 0.02
CA LEU A 59 2.82 9.41 0.47
C LEU A 59 2.82 9.56 2.00
N LEU A 60 2.51 8.49 2.74
CA LEU A 60 2.26 8.62 4.17
C LEU A 60 3.50 9.03 4.99
N PRO A 61 4.70 8.46 4.80
CA PRO A 61 5.88 8.95 5.50
C PRO A 61 6.24 10.39 5.11
N TYR A 62 5.94 10.82 3.87
CA TYR A 62 6.11 12.22 3.49
C TYR A 62 5.14 13.14 4.27
N VAL A 63 3.85 12.79 4.31
CA VAL A 63 2.82 13.50 5.09
C VAL A 63 3.21 13.59 6.56
N ALA A 64 3.67 12.48 7.15
CA ALA A 64 4.13 12.43 8.54
C ALA A 64 5.32 13.36 8.81
N GLN A 65 6.29 13.42 7.88
CA GLN A 65 7.43 14.35 8.01
C GLN A 65 7.04 15.81 7.81
N VAL A 66 6.01 16.12 7.03
CA VAL A 66 5.43 17.48 6.97
C VAL A 66 4.73 17.81 8.29
N ALA A 67 3.99 16.84 8.85
CA ALA A 67 3.27 17.03 10.11
C ALA A 67 4.19 17.41 11.29
N ILE A 68 5.37 16.75 11.40
CA ILE A 68 6.34 17.08 12.44
C ILE A 68 7.25 18.27 12.09
N GLY A 69 7.04 18.93 10.93
CA GLY A 69 7.84 20.09 10.50
C GLY A 69 9.24 19.74 9.93
N LYS A 70 9.56 18.47 9.70
CA LYS A 70 10.82 18.02 9.07
C LYS A 70 10.86 18.36 7.59
N LEU A 71 9.71 18.35 6.91
CA LEU A 71 9.53 18.80 5.53
C LEU A 71 8.55 19.97 5.50
N GLU A 72 8.78 20.91 4.58
CA GLU A 72 8.03 22.16 4.52
C GLU A 72 6.60 21.96 3.98
N CYS A 73 6.43 21.14 2.91
CA CYS A 73 5.19 21.07 2.15
C CYS A 73 5.10 19.76 1.38
N LEU A 74 3.91 19.15 1.33
CA LEU A 74 3.61 17.99 0.51
C LEU A 74 3.34 18.40 -0.94
N GLY A 75 3.95 17.73 -1.92
CA GLY A 75 3.57 17.83 -3.33
C GLY A 75 2.44 16.86 -3.66
N VAL A 76 1.28 17.36 -4.09
CA VAL A 76 0.16 16.56 -4.62
C VAL A 76 0.22 16.60 -6.14
N PHE A 77 0.44 15.45 -6.77
CA PHE A 77 0.71 15.35 -8.21
C PHE A 77 -0.58 15.13 -9.03
N GLY A 78 -1.09 16.21 -9.61
CA GLY A 78 -2.33 16.26 -10.39
C GLY A 78 -3.56 16.45 -9.49
N ASP A 79 -4.46 17.32 -9.95
CA ASP A 79 -5.77 17.61 -9.37
C ASP A 79 -6.88 17.55 -10.43
N ASP A 80 -6.56 16.99 -11.59
CA ASP A 80 -7.41 16.95 -12.79
C ASP A 80 -7.69 15.50 -13.25
N TYR A 81 -7.48 14.49 -12.38
CA TYR A 81 -7.90 13.11 -12.65
C TYR A 81 -9.42 12.97 -12.56
N ASP A 82 -9.98 12.01 -13.31
CA ASP A 82 -11.39 11.61 -13.18
C ASP A 82 -11.63 10.85 -11.86
N THR A 83 -11.60 11.60 -10.76
CA THR A 83 -11.78 11.14 -9.37
C THR A 83 -12.59 12.19 -8.60
N PRO A 84 -13.16 11.87 -7.42
CA PRO A 84 -14.06 12.80 -6.72
C PRO A 84 -13.45 14.15 -6.36
N ASP A 85 -12.14 14.23 -6.12
CA ASP A 85 -11.43 15.46 -5.76
C ASP A 85 -10.30 15.81 -6.73
N GLY A 86 -10.25 15.13 -7.88
CA GLY A 86 -9.25 15.35 -8.92
C GLY A 86 -7.90 14.70 -8.64
N THR A 87 -7.65 14.18 -7.42
CA THR A 87 -6.36 13.56 -7.09
C THR A 87 -6.36 12.04 -7.29
N GLY A 88 -5.19 11.43 -7.44
CA GLY A 88 -5.08 10.01 -7.71
C GLY A 88 -5.62 9.15 -6.57
N VAL A 89 -6.34 8.07 -6.91
CA VAL A 89 -6.95 7.14 -5.95
C VAL A 89 -6.14 5.86 -5.89
N ARG A 90 -5.79 5.43 -4.66
CA ARG A 90 -5.07 4.17 -4.39
C ARG A 90 -5.75 3.40 -3.27
N ASP A 91 -5.58 2.08 -3.30
CA ASP A 91 -5.92 1.22 -2.16
C ASP A 91 -4.76 1.25 -1.17
N TYR A 92 -5.04 1.71 0.03
CA TYR A 92 -4.08 1.71 1.13
C TYR A 92 -4.44 0.59 2.09
N ILE A 93 -3.43 -0.20 2.48
CA ILE A 93 -3.58 -1.31 3.40
C ILE A 93 -2.73 -1.09 4.65
N HIS A 94 -3.30 -1.36 5.82
CA HIS A 94 -2.54 -1.28 7.05
C HIS A 94 -1.42 -2.33 7.09
N VAL A 95 -0.22 -1.92 7.46
CA VAL A 95 0.96 -2.81 7.49
C VAL A 95 0.76 -4.06 8.36
N VAL A 96 -0.05 -3.97 9.43
CA VAL A 96 -0.40 -5.13 10.27
C VAL A 96 -1.32 -6.10 9.54
N ASP A 97 -2.30 -5.61 8.77
CA ASP A 97 -3.15 -6.47 7.94
C ASP A 97 -2.32 -7.16 6.85
N LEU A 98 -1.40 -6.45 6.24
CA LEU A 98 -0.47 -7.03 5.28
C LEU A 98 0.38 -8.15 5.91
N ALA A 99 0.93 -7.92 7.11
CA ALA A 99 1.67 -8.94 7.85
C ALA A 99 0.81 -10.18 8.17
N ARG A 100 -0.45 -9.97 8.59
CA ARG A 100 -1.42 -11.06 8.81
C ARG A 100 -1.70 -11.84 7.53
N GLY A 101 -1.76 -11.16 6.37
CA GLY A 101 -1.89 -11.79 5.07
C GLY A 101 -0.73 -12.74 4.75
N HIS A 102 0.50 -12.39 5.10
CA HIS A 102 1.67 -13.27 4.96
C HIS A 102 1.57 -14.51 5.85
N VAL A 103 1.14 -14.35 7.10
CA VAL A 103 0.94 -15.49 8.01
C VAL A 103 -0.10 -16.46 7.45
N LYS A 104 -1.21 -15.94 6.91
CA LYS A 104 -2.24 -16.76 6.26
C LYS A 104 -1.73 -17.46 5.00
N ALA A 105 -0.91 -16.78 4.19
CA ALA A 105 -0.30 -17.36 3.01
C ALA A 105 0.67 -18.50 3.37
N ILE A 106 1.48 -18.35 4.44
CA ILE A 106 2.37 -19.44 4.93
C ILE A 106 1.56 -20.66 5.35
N GLN A 107 0.44 -20.47 6.05
CA GLN A 107 -0.45 -21.57 6.42
C GLN A 107 -1.01 -22.29 5.18
N LYS A 108 -1.37 -21.54 4.13
CA LYS A 108 -1.88 -22.08 2.87
C LYS A 108 -0.83 -22.87 2.07
N LEU A 109 0.47 -22.59 2.24
CA LEU A 109 1.54 -23.37 1.58
C LEU A 109 1.49 -24.88 1.92
N ALA A 110 0.91 -25.24 3.05
CA ALA A 110 0.75 -26.64 3.43
C ALA A 110 -0.18 -27.45 2.48
N ASP A 111 -1.07 -26.78 1.75
CA ASP A 111 -2.02 -27.42 0.85
C ASP A 111 -1.37 -27.89 -0.47
N LYS A 112 -0.14 -27.50 -0.76
CA LYS A 112 0.66 -27.91 -1.95
C LYS A 112 -0.06 -27.71 -3.28
N GLU A 113 -0.64 -26.54 -3.49
CA GLU A 113 -1.45 -26.23 -4.69
C GLU A 113 -0.63 -25.70 -5.90
N GLY A 114 0.69 -25.79 -5.87
CA GLY A 114 1.55 -25.28 -6.95
C GLY A 114 1.69 -23.74 -6.88
N VAL A 115 1.14 -23.00 -7.85
CA VAL A 115 1.22 -21.51 -7.88
C VAL A 115 -0.13 -20.90 -7.56
N SER A 116 -0.19 -20.14 -6.47
CA SER A 116 -1.36 -19.34 -6.10
C SER A 116 -1.03 -17.85 -6.07
N ILE A 117 -1.97 -17.00 -6.51
CA ILE A 117 -1.79 -15.54 -6.57
C ILE A 117 -2.92 -14.87 -5.79
N TYR A 118 -2.56 -13.99 -4.87
CA TYR A 118 -3.52 -13.23 -4.05
C TYR A 118 -3.20 -11.74 -4.05
N ASN A 119 -4.23 -10.93 -4.20
CA ASN A 119 -4.14 -9.50 -3.98
C ASN A 119 -4.38 -9.21 -2.50
N LEU A 120 -3.50 -8.44 -1.87
CA LEU A 120 -3.62 -7.99 -0.49
C LEU A 120 -3.85 -6.48 -0.48
N GLY A 121 -5.10 -6.09 -0.31
CA GLY A 121 -5.60 -4.73 -0.22
C GLY A 121 -6.96 -4.72 0.45
N THR A 122 -7.54 -3.54 0.64
CA THR A 122 -8.84 -3.37 1.30
C THR A 122 -10.03 -3.50 0.34
N GLY A 123 -9.80 -3.33 -0.96
CA GLY A 123 -10.86 -3.14 -1.96
C GLY A 123 -11.44 -1.73 -1.99
N ASN A 124 -10.99 -0.85 -1.10
CA ASN A 124 -11.41 0.55 -1.03
C ASN A 124 -10.29 1.47 -1.54
N GLY A 125 -10.67 2.41 -2.39
CA GLY A 125 -9.75 3.43 -2.88
C GLY A 125 -9.89 4.73 -2.10
N TYR A 126 -8.76 5.32 -1.70
CA TYR A 126 -8.71 6.66 -1.11
C TYR A 126 -7.89 7.58 -2.00
N SER A 127 -8.35 8.81 -2.19
CA SER A 127 -7.61 9.85 -2.89
C SER A 127 -6.46 10.39 -2.03
N VAL A 128 -5.51 11.07 -2.68
CA VAL A 128 -4.40 11.71 -1.94
C VAL A 128 -4.94 12.71 -0.92
N LEU A 129 -5.93 13.55 -1.27
CA LEU A 129 -6.49 14.52 -0.33
C LEU A 129 -7.28 13.85 0.79
N GLN A 130 -7.98 12.75 0.55
CA GLN A 130 -8.62 11.98 1.61
C GLN A 130 -7.62 11.45 2.64
N VAL A 131 -6.45 10.97 2.19
CA VAL A 131 -5.36 10.55 3.09
C VAL A 131 -4.81 11.74 3.89
N VAL A 132 -4.59 12.90 3.23
CA VAL A 132 -4.15 14.13 3.91
C VAL A 132 -5.14 14.52 5.00
N HIS A 133 -6.43 14.59 4.69
CA HIS A 133 -7.47 14.96 5.67
C HIS A 133 -7.60 13.95 6.82
N ALA A 134 -7.43 12.65 6.54
CA ALA A 134 -7.41 11.64 7.61
C ALA A 134 -6.18 11.82 8.52
N PHE A 135 -5.03 12.19 7.94
CA PHE A 135 -3.82 12.45 8.73
C PHE A 135 -3.91 13.75 9.55
N GLU A 136 -4.54 14.80 9.01
CA GLU A 136 -4.84 16.04 9.75
C GLU A 136 -5.68 15.77 11.01
N LYS A 137 -6.69 14.88 10.89
CA LYS A 137 -7.47 14.43 12.07
C LYS A 137 -6.59 13.70 13.09
N ALA A 138 -5.65 12.86 12.62
CA ALA A 138 -4.78 12.10 13.50
C ALA A 138 -3.76 12.97 14.24
N CYS A 139 -3.15 13.96 13.56
CA CYS A 139 -2.15 14.85 14.15
C CYS A 139 -2.74 16.10 14.84
N GLY A 140 -3.99 16.44 14.54
CA GLY A 140 -4.69 17.57 15.16
C GLY A 140 -4.37 18.95 14.57
N HIS A 141 -3.68 19.02 13.43
CA HIS A 141 -3.35 20.27 12.75
C HIS A 141 -3.29 20.11 11.22
N PRO A 142 -3.40 21.22 10.43
CA PRO A 142 -3.36 21.18 8.98
C PRO A 142 -2.02 20.73 8.43
N ILE A 143 -2.05 19.99 7.32
CA ILE A 143 -0.88 19.58 6.54
C ILE A 143 -0.71 20.51 5.34
N LYS A 144 0.41 21.19 5.25
CA LYS A 144 0.72 22.05 4.12
C LYS A 144 0.94 21.22 2.87
N TYR A 145 0.21 21.52 1.79
CA TYR A 145 0.43 20.91 0.49
C TYR A 145 0.31 21.91 -0.65
N GLN A 146 0.87 21.55 -1.79
CA GLN A 146 0.73 22.28 -3.05
C GLN A 146 0.47 21.31 -4.19
N ILE A 147 -0.40 21.71 -5.10
CA ILE A 147 -0.65 20.96 -6.33
C ILE A 147 0.53 21.10 -7.28
N LYS A 148 0.95 19.97 -7.84
CA LYS A 148 2.02 19.87 -8.85
C LYS A 148 1.49 19.18 -10.09
N PRO A 149 2.12 19.35 -11.27
CA PRO A 149 1.76 18.63 -12.48
C PRO A 149 1.77 17.10 -12.25
N ARG A 150 0.95 16.36 -13.01
CA ARG A 150 0.92 14.89 -12.98
C ARG A 150 2.32 14.30 -13.21
N ARG A 151 2.63 13.21 -12.54
CA ARG A 151 3.84 12.43 -12.85
C ARG A 151 3.57 11.54 -14.07
N PRO A 152 4.55 11.37 -14.96
CA PRO A 152 4.43 10.42 -16.07
C PRO A 152 4.16 9.00 -15.56
N GLY A 153 3.16 8.32 -16.16
CA GLY A 153 2.80 6.95 -15.81
C GLY A 153 1.86 6.78 -14.62
N ASP A 154 1.47 7.85 -13.92
CA ASP A 154 0.43 7.78 -12.90
C ASP A 154 -0.95 7.56 -13.52
N ILE A 155 -1.73 6.67 -12.89
CA ILE A 155 -3.11 6.36 -13.27
C ILE A 155 -4.09 6.94 -12.26
N ALA A 156 -5.30 7.28 -12.74
CA ALA A 156 -6.32 7.92 -11.91
C ALA A 156 -6.75 7.05 -10.71
N LYS A 157 -7.03 5.77 -10.95
CA LYS A 157 -7.58 4.84 -9.93
C LYS A 157 -6.86 3.51 -9.98
N CYS A 158 -6.47 2.99 -8.81
CA CYS A 158 -5.94 1.63 -8.66
C CYS A 158 -6.29 1.10 -7.27
N TYR A 159 -7.15 0.10 -7.22
CA TYR A 159 -7.54 -0.57 -5.99
C TYR A 159 -7.74 -2.07 -6.20
N CYS A 160 -7.77 -2.81 -5.09
CA CYS A 160 -7.75 -4.26 -5.02
C CYS A 160 -9.08 -4.91 -5.37
N ALA A 161 -9.00 -6.15 -5.86
CA ALA A 161 -10.07 -7.15 -5.82
C ALA A 161 -9.63 -8.23 -4.80
N PRO A 162 -10.04 -8.15 -3.52
CA PRO A 162 -9.53 -8.99 -2.45
C PRO A 162 -10.30 -10.30 -2.25
N GLU A 163 -11.38 -10.54 -3.00
CA GLU A 163 -12.36 -11.61 -2.78
C GLU A 163 -11.70 -13.00 -2.77
N LYS A 164 -10.69 -13.22 -3.60
CA LYS A 164 -9.96 -14.48 -3.64
C LYS A 164 -9.18 -14.71 -2.35
N ALA A 165 -8.49 -13.70 -1.84
CA ALA A 165 -7.77 -13.80 -0.57
C ALA A 165 -8.74 -14.06 0.60
N LYS A 166 -9.89 -13.39 0.62
CA LYS A 166 -10.94 -13.66 1.61
C LYS A 166 -11.44 -15.09 1.56
N LYS A 167 -11.76 -15.59 0.36
CA LYS A 167 -12.32 -16.94 0.17
C LYS A 167 -11.31 -18.05 0.48
N GLU A 168 -10.08 -17.94 0.00
CA GLU A 168 -9.11 -19.04 0.00
C GLU A 168 -8.10 -18.98 1.15
N LEU A 169 -7.75 -17.78 1.65
CA LEU A 169 -6.87 -17.60 2.79
C LEU A 169 -7.63 -17.37 4.10
N GLY A 170 -8.95 -17.10 4.05
CA GLY A 170 -9.69 -16.61 5.21
C GLY A 170 -9.12 -15.30 5.76
N TRP A 171 -8.61 -14.43 4.86
CA TRP A 171 -7.99 -13.17 5.20
C TRP A 171 -8.76 -11.99 4.60
N GLU A 172 -8.94 -10.98 5.42
CA GLU A 172 -9.54 -9.70 5.06
C GLU A 172 -8.82 -8.57 5.81
N ALA A 173 -8.68 -7.40 5.18
CA ALA A 173 -8.18 -6.22 5.85
C ALA A 173 -9.21 -5.70 6.86
N GLU A 174 -8.76 -5.37 8.07
CA GLU A 174 -9.62 -4.97 9.19
C GLU A 174 -9.49 -3.49 9.53
N TYR A 175 -8.33 -2.87 9.25
CA TYR A 175 -8.05 -1.48 9.59
C TYR A 175 -8.48 -0.51 8.48
N GLY A 176 -9.09 0.61 8.87
CA GLY A 176 -9.45 1.71 7.98
C GLY A 176 -8.35 2.76 7.85
N ILE A 177 -8.63 3.80 7.04
CA ILE A 177 -7.68 4.90 6.80
C ILE A 177 -7.40 5.70 8.08
N GLU A 178 -8.37 5.84 8.96
CA GLU A 178 -8.23 6.53 10.24
C GLU A 178 -7.24 5.79 11.15
N ASP A 179 -7.32 4.46 11.24
CA ASP A 179 -6.40 3.63 12.02
C ASP A 179 -4.97 3.73 11.43
N MET A 180 -4.85 3.63 10.12
CA MET A 180 -3.58 3.74 9.41
C MET A 180 -2.88 5.06 9.70
N CYS A 181 -3.62 6.17 9.65
CA CYS A 181 -3.09 7.50 9.94
C CYS A 181 -2.77 7.69 11.44
N ALA A 182 -3.65 7.23 12.33
CA ALA A 182 -3.46 7.35 13.78
C ALA A 182 -2.23 6.57 14.26
N ASP A 183 -2.06 5.34 13.77
CA ASP A 183 -0.91 4.51 14.15
C ASP A 183 0.40 5.04 13.55
N SER A 184 0.39 5.55 12.30
CA SER A 184 1.54 6.25 11.72
C SER A 184 1.92 7.49 12.51
N TRP A 185 0.94 8.31 12.89
CA TRP A 185 1.18 9.51 13.69
C TRP A 185 1.73 9.18 15.08
N ARG A 186 1.17 8.17 15.75
CA ARG A 186 1.67 7.70 17.05
C ARG A 186 3.14 7.33 16.98
N TRP A 187 3.54 6.59 15.96
CA TRP A 187 4.95 6.24 15.77
C TRP A 187 5.80 7.47 15.47
N GLN A 188 5.40 8.30 14.50
CA GLN A 188 6.18 9.46 14.05
C GLN A 188 6.36 10.51 15.15
N SER A 189 5.37 10.72 16.01
CA SER A 189 5.41 11.71 17.09
C SER A 189 6.26 11.26 18.30
N GLN A 190 6.60 9.98 18.39
CA GLN A 190 7.39 9.41 19.50
C GLN A 190 8.85 9.11 19.11
N ASN A 191 9.17 9.12 17.82
CA ASN A 191 10.47 8.78 17.27
C ASN A 191 10.99 9.87 16.33
#